data_b1e054be30decd6e022ad6b5b780d5d2
#
_entry.id   b1e054be30decd6e022ad6b5b780d5d2
#
_cell.length_a   1.000
_cell.length_b   1.000
_cell.length_c   1.000
_cell.angle_alpha   90.00
_cell.angle_beta   90.00
_cell.angle_gamma   90.00
#
_symmetry.space_group_name_H-M   'P 1'
#
loop_
_entity.id
_entity.type
_entity.pdbx_description
1 polymer ?
#
loop_
_entity_poly.entity_id
_entity_poly.type
_entity_poly.pdbx_seq_one_letter_code
_entity_poly.pdbx_strand_id
1 'polypeptide(L)'
;MLDHETCYRAVTSRDERFDGMFFTAVRTTGIYCRPSCPARTPKPENVRFYRSAAEAQTAGYRACRRCRPDVSPGAPEWNMRADLVGRAMRLVADGIVDREGVAGLAGRLGYSERQVHRALSQEVGAGPLRLARAQRAQTARILLETTDLPVTDVGYAAGFASIRQFNDTMREIFASTPSDLRRRSRRGHGAPRSVAGPIELRLPYRRPADLAGMLAFLTVRAVPGIEEVHEGTYRRSLALPHGTGVAEVTPADGHLQAILRLTDFRDLASAVARCRRLFDLDADSVAVDDVLMAEPALTPLVRATPGIRVPGAVDGDELAVRAVLGQQVSVAAARRVAARLVQAYGKPLDTPVAGVTHVFPTSDALAAVDPAAFPMPARRQRTMHELTARLAGGRLRLDPGADRAEVERELTAIPGIGSWTAGYVRMRALSDPDVLLADDLGVRHGLARAGLPTDSAAATEVAEAWRPWRSYAQMHLWALAATETDDTRG
;
A
#
# COMPACT_ATOMS: atom_id res chain seq x y z
N MET A 1 -2.61 -14.30 -18.03
CA MET A 1 -1.21 -13.92 -18.37
C MET A 1 -1.23 -13.41 -19.80
N LEU A 2 -0.49 -12.34 -20.08
CA LEU A 2 -0.26 -11.86 -21.46
C LEU A 2 0.28 -13.00 -22.31
N ASP A 3 0.02 -12.97 -23.63
CA ASP A 3 0.57 -13.95 -24.54
C ASP A 3 2.11 -13.83 -24.65
N HIS A 4 2.75 -14.87 -25.16
CA HIS A 4 4.21 -14.95 -25.24
C HIS A 4 4.82 -13.83 -26.11
N GLU A 5 4.14 -13.44 -27.17
CA GLU A 5 4.65 -12.41 -28.10
C GLU A 5 4.60 -11.03 -27.45
N THR A 6 3.51 -10.69 -26.78
CA THR A 6 3.37 -9.43 -26.00
C THR A 6 4.41 -9.34 -24.90
N CYS A 7 4.61 -10.40 -24.11
CA CYS A 7 5.66 -10.45 -23.10
C CYS A 7 7.06 -10.27 -23.70
N TYR A 8 7.33 -10.92 -24.84
CA TYR A 8 8.63 -10.80 -25.49
C TYR A 8 8.89 -9.41 -26.07
N ARG A 9 7.87 -8.77 -26.64
CA ARG A 9 7.96 -7.35 -27.08
C ARG A 9 8.29 -6.41 -25.92
N ALA A 10 7.61 -6.55 -24.78
CA ALA A 10 7.88 -5.76 -23.59
C ALA A 10 9.34 -5.92 -23.10
N VAL A 11 9.89 -7.14 -23.14
CA VAL A 11 11.30 -7.41 -22.80
C VAL A 11 12.26 -6.79 -23.81
N THR A 12 11.95 -6.86 -25.10
CA THR A 12 12.79 -6.31 -26.17
C THR A 12 12.85 -4.79 -26.13
N SER A 13 11.72 -4.14 -25.85
CA SER A 13 11.63 -2.69 -25.66
C SER A 13 12.10 -2.23 -24.27
N ARG A 14 12.37 -3.15 -23.35
CA ARG A 14 12.68 -2.86 -21.93
C ARG A 14 11.63 -2.00 -21.27
N ASP A 15 10.36 -2.31 -21.51
CA ASP A 15 9.24 -1.52 -21.06
C ASP A 15 9.01 -1.70 -19.55
N GLU A 16 9.32 -0.66 -18.79
CA GLU A 16 9.19 -0.65 -17.32
C GLU A 16 7.74 -0.71 -16.82
N ARG A 17 6.75 -0.41 -17.69
CA ARG A 17 5.33 -0.53 -17.34
C ARG A 17 4.93 -1.97 -17.00
N PHE A 18 5.64 -2.94 -17.57
CA PHE A 18 5.41 -4.37 -17.31
C PHE A 18 6.19 -4.91 -16.11
N ASP A 19 7.02 -4.10 -15.45
CA ASP A 19 7.75 -4.56 -14.27
C ASP A 19 6.78 -4.97 -13.15
N GLY A 20 6.96 -6.20 -12.66
CA GLY A 20 6.08 -6.82 -11.66
C GLY A 20 4.80 -7.45 -12.22
N MET A 21 4.40 -7.17 -13.46
CA MET A 21 3.27 -7.86 -14.11
C MET A 21 3.63 -9.28 -14.53
N PHE A 22 4.86 -9.50 -14.97
CA PHE A 22 5.43 -10.82 -15.22
C PHE A 22 6.96 -10.80 -15.03
N PHE A 23 7.54 -11.99 -15.03
CA PHE A 23 8.99 -12.18 -14.89
C PHE A 23 9.51 -13.01 -16.06
N THR A 24 10.66 -12.61 -16.60
CA THR A 24 11.32 -13.26 -17.73
C THR A 24 12.42 -14.15 -17.23
N ALA A 25 12.29 -15.45 -17.42
CA ALA A 25 13.33 -16.42 -17.05
C ALA A 25 14.11 -16.91 -18.27
N VAL A 26 15.44 -16.88 -18.17
CA VAL A 26 16.36 -17.25 -19.24
C VAL A 26 16.91 -18.65 -19.00
N ARG A 27 16.49 -19.61 -19.84
CA ARG A 27 16.83 -21.03 -19.70
C ARG A 27 18.33 -21.29 -19.66
N THR A 28 19.09 -20.60 -20.49
CA THR A 28 20.55 -20.81 -20.62
C THR A 28 21.35 -20.32 -19.41
N THR A 29 20.81 -19.41 -18.61
CA THR A 29 21.52 -18.83 -17.46
C THR A 29 20.91 -19.20 -16.11
N GLY A 30 19.70 -19.77 -16.10
CA GLY A 30 18.96 -20.06 -14.88
C GLY A 30 18.57 -18.78 -14.09
N ILE A 31 18.44 -17.65 -14.77
CA ILE A 31 18.16 -16.34 -14.13
C ILE A 31 16.79 -15.85 -14.55
N TYR A 32 16.02 -15.31 -13.60
CA TYR A 32 14.83 -14.53 -13.91
C TYR A 32 15.07 -13.03 -13.71
N CYS A 33 14.46 -12.24 -14.57
CA CYS A 33 14.58 -10.79 -14.66
C CYS A 33 13.20 -10.12 -14.67
N ARG A 34 13.15 -8.82 -14.39
CA ARG A 34 12.00 -7.98 -14.74
C ARG A 34 12.07 -7.60 -16.23
N PRO A 35 10.94 -7.22 -16.86
CA PRO A 35 10.90 -6.83 -18.28
C PRO A 35 11.89 -5.72 -18.65
N SER A 36 12.02 -4.68 -17.85
CA SER A 36 12.93 -3.56 -18.07
C SER A 36 14.42 -3.84 -17.81
N CYS A 37 14.82 -5.10 -17.68
CA CYS A 37 16.21 -5.45 -17.36
C CYS A 37 17.21 -4.89 -18.38
N PRO A 38 18.27 -4.15 -17.98
CA PRO A 38 19.28 -3.61 -18.90
C PRO A 38 20.27 -4.65 -19.42
N ALA A 39 20.09 -5.93 -19.14
CA ALA A 39 20.90 -7.00 -19.69
C ALA A 39 20.61 -7.20 -21.20
N ARG A 40 21.50 -7.94 -21.89
CA ARG A 40 21.26 -8.32 -23.29
C ARG A 40 19.94 -9.11 -23.38
N THR A 41 19.07 -8.70 -24.31
CA THR A 41 17.83 -9.41 -24.58
C THR A 41 18.13 -10.86 -25.01
N PRO A 42 17.56 -11.87 -24.35
CA PRO A 42 17.75 -13.26 -24.72
C PRO A 42 16.97 -13.58 -25.99
N LYS A 43 17.36 -14.64 -26.71
CA LYS A 43 16.60 -15.11 -27.87
C LYS A 43 15.22 -15.66 -27.44
N PRO A 44 14.17 -15.56 -28.29
CA PRO A 44 12.81 -15.98 -27.94
C PRO A 44 12.71 -17.43 -27.45
N GLU A 45 13.44 -18.34 -28.10
CA GLU A 45 13.46 -19.76 -27.76
C GLU A 45 14.06 -20.07 -26.39
N ASN A 46 14.81 -19.13 -25.80
CA ASN A 46 15.49 -19.29 -24.52
C ASN A 46 14.73 -18.65 -23.35
N VAL A 47 13.57 -18.06 -23.58
CA VAL A 47 12.79 -17.41 -22.52
C VAL A 47 11.56 -18.19 -22.11
N ARG A 48 11.20 -18.05 -20.84
CA ARG A 48 9.91 -18.42 -20.28
C ARG A 48 9.40 -17.26 -19.45
N PHE A 49 8.08 -17.10 -19.42
CA PHE A 49 7.43 -16.05 -18.66
C PHE A 49 6.67 -16.63 -17.48
N TYR A 50 6.77 -15.98 -16.32
CA TYR A 50 6.17 -16.37 -15.06
C TYR A 50 5.35 -15.22 -14.49
N ARG A 51 4.25 -15.54 -13.82
CA ARG A 51 3.33 -14.54 -13.24
C ARG A 51 3.84 -13.91 -11.95
N SER A 52 4.74 -14.63 -11.26
CA SER A 52 5.34 -14.15 -10.03
C SER A 52 6.80 -14.57 -9.89
N ALA A 53 7.54 -13.81 -9.09
CA ALA A 53 8.90 -14.18 -8.71
C ALA A 53 8.93 -15.55 -8.02
N ALA A 54 7.93 -15.85 -7.18
CA ALA A 54 7.82 -17.11 -6.47
C ALA A 54 7.61 -18.30 -7.43
N GLU A 55 6.86 -18.11 -8.52
CA GLU A 55 6.68 -19.11 -9.57
C GLU A 55 8.00 -19.39 -10.30
N ALA A 56 8.73 -18.35 -10.71
CA ALA A 56 10.04 -18.47 -11.35
C ALA A 56 11.07 -19.17 -10.43
N GLN A 57 11.08 -18.82 -9.15
CA GLN A 57 11.93 -19.46 -8.13
C GLN A 57 11.58 -20.95 -7.96
N THR A 58 10.30 -21.28 -7.95
CA THR A 58 9.82 -22.68 -7.90
C THR A 58 10.27 -23.49 -9.10
N ALA A 59 10.35 -22.86 -10.28
CA ALA A 59 10.85 -23.45 -11.49
C ALA A 59 12.40 -23.54 -11.54
N GLY A 60 13.10 -23.16 -10.45
CA GLY A 60 14.55 -23.30 -10.30
C GLY A 60 15.37 -22.10 -10.84
N TYR A 61 14.72 -20.98 -11.15
CA TYR A 61 15.42 -19.77 -11.58
C TYR A 61 15.78 -18.89 -10.39
N ARG A 62 16.94 -18.25 -10.44
CA ARG A 62 17.43 -17.31 -9.43
C ARG A 62 17.26 -15.86 -9.86
N ALA A 63 17.14 -14.95 -8.90
CA ALA A 63 16.96 -13.52 -9.16
C ALA A 63 18.17 -12.90 -9.87
N CYS A 64 17.92 -12.08 -10.86
CA CYS A 64 18.94 -11.28 -11.54
C CYS A 64 19.55 -10.24 -10.59
N ARG A 65 20.87 -10.25 -10.48
CA ARG A 65 21.61 -9.31 -9.61
C ARG A 65 21.62 -7.87 -10.16
N ARG A 66 21.51 -7.72 -11.48
CA ARG A 66 21.57 -6.40 -12.16
C ARG A 66 20.26 -5.64 -12.03
N CYS A 67 19.13 -6.27 -12.40
CA CYS A 67 17.83 -5.59 -12.41
C CYS A 67 17.06 -5.75 -11.09
N ARG A 68 17.48 -6.64 -10.19
CA ARG A 68 16.83 -6.86 -8.88
C ARG A 68 15.31 -7.01 -9.01
N PRO A 69 14.82 -8.08 -9.65
CA PRO A 69 13.39 -8.26 -9.89
C PRO A 69 12.56 -8.39 -8.62
N ASP A 70 13.23 -8.65 -7.50
CA ASP A 70 12.69 -8.72 -6.15
C ASP A 70 12.23 -7.36 -5.57
N VAL A 71 12.70 -6.23 -6.13
CA VAL A 71 12.30 -4.86 -5.72
C VAL A 71 11.41 -4.16 -6.73
N SER A 72 10.91 -4.86 -7.74
CA SER A 72 9.95 -4.31 -8.70
C SER A 72 8.64 -3.90 -7.99
N PRO A 73 7.90 -2.90 -8.50
CA PRO A 73 6.54 -2.65 -8.05
C PRO A 73 5.70 -3.92 -8.11
N GLY A 74 4.71 -4.08 -7.23
CA GLY A 74 3.74 -5.16 -7.31
C GLY A 74 2.93 -5.11 -8.61
N ALA A 75 2.32 -6.21 -9.03
CA ALA A 75 1.39 -6.17 -10.17
C ALA A 75 0.13 -5.39 -9.76
N PRO A 76 -0.28 -4.35 -10.54
CA PRO A 76 -1.41 -3.49 -10.17
C PRO A 76 -2.70 -4.25 -10.02
N GLU A 77 -2.89 -5.31 -10.81
CA GLU A 77 -4.10 -6.13 -10.81
C GLU A 77 -4.46 -6.69 -9.43
N TRP A 78 -3.47 -6.98 -8.57
CA TRP A 78 -3.75 -7.51 -7.23
C TRP A 78 -4.33 -6.46 -6.28
N ASN A 79 -3.96 -5.20 -6.46
CA ASN A 79 -4.53 -4.10 -5.67
C ASN A 79 -5.96 -3.77 -6.10
N MET A 80 -6.25 -3.91 -7.40
CA MET A 80 -7.56 -3.62 -7.97
C MET A 80 -8.58 -4.73 -7.72
N ARG A 81 -8.16 -5.98 -7.85
CA ARG A 81 -9.06 -7.12 -7.75
C ARG A 81 -9.68 -7.23 -6.35
N ALA A 82 -11.00 -7.31 -6.32
CA ALA A 82 -11.77 -7.55 -5.10
C ALA A 82 -11.97 -9.05 -4.82
N ASP A 83 -11.54 -9.91 -5.75
CA ASP A 83 -11.69 -11.35 -5.65
C ASP A 83 -10.72 -12.00 -4.64
N LEU A 84 -10.91 -13.30 -4.44
CA LEU A 84 -10.11 -14.11 -3.51
C LEU A 84 -8.60 -13.94 -3.71
N VAL A 85 -8.14 -13.93 -4.97
CA VAL A 85 -6.70 -13.89 -5.27
C VAL A 85 -6.11 -12.53 -4.95
N GLY A 86 -6.76 -11.43 -5.37
CA GLY A 86 -6.33 -10.07 -5.04
C GLY A 86 -6.31 -9.82 -3.53
N ARG A 87 -7.35 -10.25 -2.81
CA ARG A 87 -7.43 -10.18 -1.34
C ARG A 87 -6.30 -10.97 -0.68
N ALA A 88 -6.06 -12.21 -1.14
CA ALA A 88 -4.98 -13.05 -0.62
C ALA A 88 -3.60 -12.43 -0.84
N MET A 89 -3.33 -11.88 -2.03
CA MET A 89 -2.04 -11.25 -2.35
C MET A 89 -1.74 -10.06 -1.46
N ARG A 90 -2.74 -9.21 -1.17
CA ARG A 90 -2.58 -8.07 -0.25
C ARG A 90 -2.29 -8.51 1.18
N LEU A 91 -2.96 -9.56 1.67
CA LEU A 91 -2.69 -10.13 3.00
C LEU A 91 -1.31 -10.79 3.09
N VAL A 92 -0.89 -11.51 2.05
CA VAL A 92 0.46 -12.09 1.98
C VAL A 92 1.51 -10.97 2.02
N ALA A 93 1.32 -9.89 1.25
CA ALA A 93 2.23 -8.74 1.25
C ALA A 93 2.31 -8.05 2.64
N ASP A 94 1.22 -8.04 3.40
CA ASP A 94 1.19 -7.53 4.79
C ASP A 94 1.78 -8.53 5.81
N GLY A 95 2.23 -9.72 5.38
CA GLY A 95 2.91 -10.70 6.23
C GLY A 95 1.98 -11.60 7.05
N ILE A 96 0.70 -11.75 6.69
CA ILE A 96 -0.27 -12.58 7.42
C ILE A 96 0.19 -14.04 7.51
N VAL A 97 0.76 -14.59 6.41
CA VAL A 97 1.22 -15.99 6.40
C VAL A 97 2.34 -16.23 7.42
N ASP A 98 3.17 -15.23 7.69
CA ASP A 98 4.25 -15.34 8.66
C ASP A 98 3.74 -15.24 10.11
N ARG A 99 2.68 -14.46 10.34
CA ARG A 99 2.09 -14.25 11.68
C ARG A 99 1.07 -15.33 12.07
N GLU A 100 0.21 -15.71 11.14
CA GLU A 100 -0.99 -16.53 11.42
C GLU A 100 -1.01 -17.85 10.62
N GLY A 101 0.01 -18.10 9.78
CA GLY A 101 0.04 -19.27 8.92
C GLY A 101 -0.97 -19.22 7.76
N VAL A 102 -1.07 -20.33 7.03
CA VAL A 102 -2.06 -20.46 5.94
C VAL A 102 -3.48 -20.54 6.47
N ALA A 103 -3.66 -21.12 7.65
CA ALA A 103 -4.96 -21.19 8.31
C ALA A 103 -5.50 -19.80 8.64
N GLY A 104 -4.66 -18.90 9.17
CA GLY A 104 -5.04 -17.52 9.44
C GLY A 104 -5.38 -16.74 8.17
N LEU A 105 -4.59 -16.91 7.11
CA LEU A 105 -4.90 -16.34 5.79
C LEU A 105 -6.27 -16.82 5.29
N ALA A 106 -6.54 -18.12 5.34
CA ALA A 106 -7.78 -18.72 4.88
C ALA A 106 -8.98 -18.24 5.70
N GLY A 107 -8.84 -18.18 7.04
CA GLY A 107 -9.86 -17.68 7.95
C GLY A 107 -10.23 -16.21 7.71
N ARG A 108 -9.22 -15.34 7.42
CA ARG A 108 -9.47 -13.93 7.09
C ARG A 108 -10.20 -13.75 5.75
N LEU A 109 -9.96 -14.65 4.81
CA LEU A 109 -10.61 -14.62 3.50
C LEU A 109 -12.02 -15.24 3.50
N GLY A 110 -12.36 -16.06 4.50
CA GLY A 110 -13.61 -16.79 4.56
C GLY A 110 -13.63 -18.05 3.67
N TYR A 111 -12.45 -18.65 3.41
CA TYR A 111 -12.30 -19.83 2.55
C TYR A 111 -11.49 -20.93 3.23
N SER A 112 -11.54 -22.17 2.72
CA SER A 112 -10.66 -23.24 3.17
C SER A 112 -9.23 -23.04 2.64
N GLU A 113 -8.23 -23.53 3.39
CA GLU A 113 -6.81 -23.48 2.96
C GLU A 113 -6.60 -24.10 1.57
N ARG A 114 -7.33 -25.19 1.26
CA ARG A 114 -7.28 -25.85 -0.04
C ARG A 114 -7.78 -24.95 -1.17
N GLN A 115 -8.86 -24.19 -0.95
CA GLN A 115 -9.40 -23.24 -1.94
C GLN A 115 -8.41 -22.09 -2.18
N VAL A 116 -7.88 -21.50 -1.10
CA VAL A 116 -6.89 -20.43 -1.19
C VAL A 116 -5.62 -20.91 -1.93
N HIS A 117 -5.11 -22.09 -1.55
CA HIS A 117 -3.93 -22.68 -2.22
C HIS A 117 -4.19 -22.92 -3.70
N ARG A 118 -5.33 -23.49 -4.06
CA ARG A 118 -5.71 -23.77 -5.46
C ARG A 118 -5.82 -22.48 -6.27
N ALA A 119 -6.55 -21.47 -5.75
CA ALA A 119 -6.73 -20.21 -6.43
C ALA A 119 -5.40 -19.49 -6.68
N LEU A 120 -4.54 -19.36 -5.65
CA LEU A 120 -3.22 -18.75 -5.81
C LEU A 120 -2.32 -19.54 -6.76
N SER A 121 -2.29 -20.87 -6.66
CA SER A 121 -1.46 -21.69 -7.56
C SER A 121 -1.90 -21.59 -9.02
N GLN A 122 -3.20 -21.53 -9.28
CA GLN A 122 -3.74 -21.40 -10.63
C GLN A 122 -3.50 -20.01 -11.24
N GLU A 123 -3.64 -18.95 -10.44
CA GLU A 123 -3.60 -17.57 -10.95
C GLU A 123 -2.24 -16.91 -10.81
N VAL A 124 -1.48 -17.23 -9.75
CA VAL A 124 -0.18 -16.60 -9.45
C VAL A 124 0.99 -17.57 -9.70
N GLY A 125 0.69 -18.84 -9.95
CA GLY A 125 1.70 -19.89 -10.16
C GLY A 125 2.37 -20.38 -8.87
N ALA A 126 1.97 -19.88 -7.70
CA ALA A 126 2.58 -20.24 -6.42
C ALA A 126 1.56 -20.22 -5.28
N GLY A 127 1.61 -21.21 -4.39
CA GLY A 127 0.78 -21.24 -3.19
C GLY A 127 1.27 -20.29 -2.09
N PRO A 128 0.47 -20.10 -1.02
CA PRO A 128 0.72 -19.09 0.03
C PRO A 128 2.12 -19.20 0.67
N LEU A 129 2.55 -20.39 1.02
CA LEU A 129 3.87 -20.62 1.66
C LEU A 129 5.05 -20.25 0.76
N ARG A 130 4.92 -20.45 -0.57
CA ARG A 130 5.97 -20.10 -1.52
C ARG A 130 6.04 -18.58 -1.73
N LEU A 131 4.88 -17.92 -1.76
CA LEU A 131 4.79 -16.46 -1.81
C LEU A 131 5.41 -15.83 -0.55
N ALA A 132 5.05 -16.31 0.64
CA ALA A 132 5.63 -15.85 1.90
C ALA A 132 7.15 -16.13 1.97
N ARG A 133 7.62 -17.30 1.48
CA ARG A 133 9.05 -17.60 1.41
C ARG A 133 9.82 -16.63 0.53
N ALA A 134 9.27 -16.26 -0.62
CA ALA A 134 9.88 -15.25 -1.51
C ALA A 134 9.98 -13.89 -0.81
N GLN A 135 8.94 -13.49 -0.09
CA GLN A 135 8.92 -12.25 0.69
C GLN A 135 9.92 -12.26 1.84
N ARG A 136 10.03 -13.35 2.61
CA ARG A 136 11.05 -13.49 3.67
C ARG A 136 12.47 -13.33 3.10
N ALA A 137 12.74 -13.94 1.95
CA ALA A 137 14.05 -13.82 1.31
C ALA A 137 14.36 -12.38 0.90
N GLN A 138 13.37 -11.63 0.41
CA GLN A 138 13.50 -10.20 0.11
C GLN A 138 13.74 -9.38 1.37
N THR A 139 12.95 -9.59 2.43
CA THR A 139 13.12 -8.93 3.73
C THR A 139 14.53 -9.19 4.29
N ALA A 140 14.98 -10.44 4.29
CA ALA A 140 16.33 -10.81 4.74
C ALA A 140 17.42 -10.10 3.93
N ARG A 141 17.26 -10.04 2.61
CA ARG A 141 18.21 -9.33 1.75
C ARG A 141 18.28 -7.84 2.09
N ILE A 142 17.14 -7.19 2.29
CA ILE A 142 17.08 -5.78 2.70
C ILE A 142 17.86 -5.60 4.01
N LEU A 143 17.56 -6.40 5.05
CA LEU A 143 18.25 -6.31 6.34
C LEU A 143 19.75 -6.57 6.23
N LEU A 144 20.19 -7.53 5.40
CA LEU A 144 21.62 -7.78 5.15
C LEU A 144 22.31 -6.60 4.48
N GLU A 145 21.61 -5.89 3.61
CA GLU A 145 22.17 -4.79 2.82
C GLU A 145 22.10 -3.44 3.56
N THR A 146 21.19 -3.27 4.53
CA THR A 146 20.92 -1.97 5.17
C THR A 146 21.24 -1.91 6.66
N THR A 147 21.51 -3.04 7.32
CA THR A 147 21.81 -3.09 8.76
C THR A 147 23.09 -3.87 9.05
N ASP A 148 23.63 -3.68 10.26
CA ASP A 148 24.74 -4.49 10.80
C ASP A 148 24.26 -5.58 11.80
N LEU A 149 22.98 -5.90 11.81
CA LEU A 149 22.44 -7.00 12.62
C LEU A 149 23.27 -8.28 12.40
N PRO A 150 23.50 -9.12 13.42
CA PRO A 150 24.07 -10.46 13.23
C PRO A 150 23.30 -11.22 12.15
N VAL A 151 24.00 -12.01 11.34
CA VAL A 151 23.35 -12.76 10.22
C VAL A 151 22.25 -13.70 10.73
N THR A 152 22.43 -14.27 11.90
CA THR A 152 21.44 -15.11 12.58
C THR A 152 20.17 -14.32 12.91
N ASP A 153 20.34 -13.11 13.45
CA ASP A 153 19.22 -12.25 13.85
C ASP A 153 18.43 -11.76 12.62
N VAL A 154 19.13 -11.49 11.50
CA VAL A 154 18.47 -11.21 10.22
C VAL A 154 17.57 -12.37 9.78
N GLY A 155 18.03 -13.62 9.95
CA GLY A 155 17.22 -14.78 9.60
C GLY A 155 15.90 -14.83 10.38
N TYR A 156 15.95 -14.63 11.68
CA TYR A 156 14.75 -14.61 12.54
C TYR A 156 13.89 -13.35 12.28
N ALA A 157 14.50 -12.18 12.17
CA ALA A 157 13.79 -10.93 11.86
C ALA A 157 13.07 -10.97 10.50
N ALA A 158 13.60 -11.72 9.54
CA ALA A 158 12.96 -11.95 8.25
C ALA A 158 11.86 -13.04 8.28
N GLY A 159 11.57 -13.65 9.43
CA GLY A 159 10.50 -14.63 9.60
C GLY A 159 10.89 -16.07 9.29
N PHE A 160 12.19 -16.41 9.24
CA PHE A 160 12.62 -17.80 9.08
C PHE A 160 12.58 -18.53 10.43
N ALA A 161 12.03 -19.73 10.43
CA ALA A 161 11.96 -20.59 11.63
C ALA A 161 13.32 -21.21 12.02
N SER A 162 14.28 -21.28 11.09
CA SER A 162 15.62 -21.80 11.36
C SER A 162 16.69 -21.17 10.46
N ILE A 163 17.91 -21.10 10.97
CA ILE A 163 19.08 -20.59 10.23
C ILE A 163 19.43 -21.49 9.04
N ARG A 164 19.17 -22.79 9.12
CA ARG A 164 19.34 -23.72 8.01
C ARG A 164 18.40 -23.32 6.85
N GLN A 165 17.09 -23.21 7.13
CA GLN A 165 16.10 -22.81 6.13
C GLN A 165 16.44 -21.44 5.52
N PHE A 166 16.87 -20.48 6.34
CA PHE A 166 17.36 -19.18 5.89
C PHE A 166 18.50 -19.31 4.89
N ASN A 167 19.58 -19.99 5.26
CA ASN A 167 20.76 -20.16 4.40
C ASN A 167 20.41 -20.85 3.09
N ASP A 168 19.61 -21.92 3.14
CA ASP A 168 19.22 -22.68 1.95
C ASP A 168 18.36 -21.82 1.02
N THR A 169 17.41 -21.06 1.58
CA THR A 169 16.56 -20.14 0.80
C THR A 169 17.39 -19.03 0.12
N MET A 170 18.34 -18.44 0.84
CA MET A 170 19.20 -17.39 0.27
C MET A 170 20.10 -17.91 -0.85
N ARG A 171 20.65 -19.11 -0.71
CA ARG A 171 21.43 -19.76 -1.77
C ARG A 171 20.58 -20.08 -2.99
N GLU A 172 19.39 -20.63 -2.79
CA GLU A 172 18.47 -20.98 -3.87
C GLU A 172 18.02 -19.75 -4.66
N ILE A 173 17.54 -18.72 -3.97
CA ILE A 173 16.95 -17.53 -4.61
C ILE A 173 18.00 -16.57 -5.17
N PHE A 174 19.11 -16.35 -4.45
CA PHE A 174 20.12 -15.34 -4.80
C PHE A 174 21.46 -15.93 -5.27
N ALA A 175 21.63 -17.24 -5.26
CA ALA A 175 22.90 -17.93 -5.52
C ALA A 175 24.07 -17.32 -4.71
N SER A 176 23.82 -17.06 -3.43
CA SER A 176 24.76 -16.40 -2.53
C SER A 176 24.43 -16.74 -1.08
N THR A 177 25.45 -16.85 -0.25
CA THR A 177 25.24 -16.94 1.19
C THR A 177 24.82 -15.58 1.76
N PRO A 178 24.13 -15.53 2.91
CA PRO A 178 23.84 -14.28 3.60
C PRO A 178 25.09 -13.42 3.85
N SER A 179 26.18 -14.04 4.27
CA SER A 179 27.46 -13.36 4.51
C SER A 179 28.06 -12.77 3.23
N ASP A 180 27.92 -13.45 2.09
CA ASP A 180 28.38 -12.92 0.80
C ASP A 180 27.55 -11.73 0.33
N LEU A 181 26.22 -11.75 0.54
CA LEU A 181 25.35 -10.62 0.23
C LEU A 181 25.74 -9.41 1.05
N ARG A 182 25.94 -9.56 2.36
CA ARG A 182 26.40 -8.51 3.25
C ARG A 182 27.75 -7.92 2.83
N ARG A 183 28.74 -8.79 2.57
CA ARG A 183 30.08 -8.37 2.16
C ARG A 183 30.05 -7.55 0.86
N ARG A 184 29.21 -7.89 -0.09
CA ARG A 184 29.06 -7.14 -1.34
C ARG A 184 28.43 -5.77 -1.13
N SER A 185 27.42 -5.69 -0.28
CA SER A 185 26.78 -4.41 0.06
C SER A 185 27.77 -3.46 0.74
N ARG A 186 28.59 -3.96 1.68
CA ARG A 186 29.61 -3.16 2.37
C ARG A 186 30.69 -2.58 1.44
N ARG A 187 31.02 -3.27 0.34
CA ARG A 187 31.98 -2.76 -0.65
C ARG A 187 31.43 -1.59 -1.48
N GLY A 188 30.13 -1.40 -1.52
CA GLY A 188 29.47 -0.33 -2.27
C GLY A 188 29.05 0.89 -1.44
N HIS A 189 29.11 0.81 -0.09
CA HIS A 189 28.63 1.86 0.81
C HIS A 189 29.61 2.01 1.98
N GLY A 190 30.35 3.09 1.98
CA GLY A 190 31.51 3.29 2.87
C GLY A 190 31.22 3.77 4.31
N ALA A 191 29.98 3.75 4.83
CA ALA A 191 29.69 4.22 6.19
C ALA A 191 29.33 3.05 7.14
N PRO A 192 29.76 3.08 8.41
CA PRO A 192 29.34 2.12 9.42
C PRO A 192 27.83 2.26 9.66
N ARG A 193 27.14 1.14 9.72
CA ARG A 193 25.69 1.06 9.96
C ARG A 193 25.43 0.69 11.42
N SER A 194 24.43 1.30 12.03
CA SER A 194 24.05 0.96 13.40
C SER A 194 23.35 -0.41 13.45
N VAL A 195 23.58 -1.18 14.50
CA VAL A 195 22.88 -2.44 14.76
C VAL A 195 21.38 -2.21 14.95
N ALA A 196 20.99 -1.05 15.50
CA ALA A 196 19.60 -0.62 15.74
C ALA A 196 19.23 0.64 14.95
N GLY A 197 19.95 0.94 13.84
CA GLY A 197 19.74 2.16 13.07
C GLY A 197 18.55 2.12 12.13
N PRO A 198 18.22 3.27 11.52
CA PRO A 198 17.16 3.38 10.54
C PRO A 198 17.45 2.53 9.29
N ILE A 199 16.42 1.95 8.72
CA ILE A 199 16.49 1.19 7.48
C ILE A 199 16.17 2.12 6.32
N GLU A 200 17.15 2.35 5.44
CA GLU A 200 16.97 3.15 4.23
C GLU A 200 16.55 2.29 3.05
N LEU A 201 15.47 2.67 2.38
CA LEU A 201 14.88 1.93 1.28
C LEU A 201 14.53 2.84 0.11
N ARG A 202 14.57 2.26 -1.08
CA ARG A 202 13.94 2.84 -2.27
C ARG A 202 12.66 2.07 -2.55
N LEU A 203 11.53 2.77 -2.53
CA LEU A 203 10.23 2.21 -2.86
C LEU A 203 9.86 2.66 -4.28
N PRO A 204 10.10 1.82 -5.31
CA PRO A 204 9.81 2.20 -6.69
C PRO A 204 8.31 2.32 -6.94
N TYR A 205 7.93 3.18 -7.87
CA TYR A 205 6.57 3.37 -8.37
C TYR A 205 6.56 3.39 -9.90
N ARG A 206 5.37 3.21 -10.51
CA ARG A 206 5.17 3.38 -11.96
C ARG A 206 4.96 4.84 -12.29
N ARG A 207 5.54 5.27 -13.42
CA ARG A 207 5.35 6.61 -13.97
C ARG A 207 4.19 6.61 -14.99
N PRO A 208 3.51 7.78 -15.13
CA PRO A 208 3.67 9.02 -14.37
C PRO A 208 3.17 8.88 -12.92
N ALA A 209 3.55 9.82 -12.03
CA ALA A 209 3.07 9.85 -10.64
C ALA A 209 3.08 11.28 -10.09
N ASP A 210 1.91 11.79 -9.74
CA ASP A 210 1.77 13.05 -9.03
C ASP A 210 2.01 12.87 -7.53
N LEU A 211 3.29 12.90 -7.14
CA LEU A 211 3.68 12.83 -5.73
C LEU A 211 3.59 14.18 -5.02
N ALA A 212 3.63 15.28 -5.78
CA ALA A 212 3.46 16.61 -5.21
C ALA A 212 2.03 16.83 -4.71
N GLY A 213 1.03 16.51 -5.54
CA GLY A 213 -0.38 16.53 -5.14
C GLY A 213 -0.68 15.54 -4.02
N MET A 214 -0.06 14.36 -4.03
CA MET A 214 -0.15 13.39 -2.94
C MET A 214 0.34 13.99 -1.62
N LEU A 215 1.51 14.62 -1.59
CA LEU A 215 2.06 15.25 -0.38
C LEU A 215 1.19 16.43 0.07
N ALA A 216 0.70 17.27 -0.85
CA ALA A 216 -0.21 18.36 -0.53
C ALA A 216 -1.49 17.84 0.13
N PHE A 217 -2.08 16.76 -0.40
CA PHE A 217 -3.26 16.13 0.20
C PHE A 217 -2.99 15.62 1.62
N LEU A 218 -1.85 14.96 1.85
CA LEU A 218 -1.45 14.44 3.17
C LEU A 218 -1.15 15.58 4.15
N THR A 219 -0.48 16.65 3.70
CA THR A 219 -0.13 17.83 4.52
C THR A 219 -1.36 18.48 5.14
N VAL A 220 -2.38 18.75 4.33
CA VAL A 220 -3.62 19.38 4.80
C VAL A 220 -4.33 18.50 5.85
N ARG A 221 -4.12 17.19 5.81
CA ARG A 221 -4.78 16.18 6.67
C ARG A 221 -3.89 15.61 7.77
N ALA A 222 -2.63 15.99 7.83
CA ALA A 222 -1.67 15.49 8.81
C ALA A 222 -2.12 15.79 10.25
N VAL A 223 -2.21 14.75 11.08
CA VAL A 223 -2.62 14.87 12.49
C VAL A 223 -1.39 15.06 13.37
N PRO A 224 -1.27 16.20 14.08
CA PRO A 224 -0.16 16.46 15.00
C PRO A 224 0.03 15.31 16.02
N GLY A 225 1.27 14.95 16.26
CA GLY A 225 1.65 13.87 17.14
C GLY A 225 1.85 12.52 16.44
N ILE A 226 1.19 12.27 15.31
CA ILE A 226 1.37 11.04 14.52
C ILE A 226 1.82 11.28 13.09
N GLU A 227 1.63 12.48 12.56
CA GLU A 227 1.98 12.85 11.18
C GLU A 227 2.53 14.27 11.12
N GLU A 228 3.53 14.47 10.28
CA GLU A 228 3.99 15.81 9.87
C GLU A 228 4.54 15.79 8.44
N VAL A 229 4.55 16.96 7.80
CA VAL A 229 5.28 17.21 6.55
C VAL A 229 6.20 18.41 6.77
N HIS A 230 7.49 18.21 6.51
CA HIS A 230 8.50 19.24 6.64
C HIS A 230 9.54 19.08 5.53
N GLU A 231 9.82 20.17 4.80
CA GLU A 231 10.80 20.20 3.70
C GLU A 231 10.63 19.05 2.68
N GLY A 232 9.37 18.81 2.26
CA GLY A 232 9.05 17.76 1.27
C GLY A 232 9.15 16.32 1.80
N THR A 233 9.45 16.14 3.07
CA THR A 233 9.46 14.83 3.75
C THR A 233 8.18 14.66 4.55
N TYR A 234 7.44 13.60 4.26
CA TYR A 234 6.29 13.16 5.07
C TYR A 234 6.78 12.16 6.12
N ARG A 235 6.45 12.43 7.37
CA ARG A 235 6.74 11.54 8.51
C ARG A 235 5.47 11.06 9.16
N ARG A 236 5.45 9.81 9.57
CA ARG A 236 4.33 9.28 10.35
C ARG A 236 4.72 8.10 11.22
N SER A 237 3.98 7.93 12.33
CA SER A 237 4.04 6.74 13.16
C SER A 237 3.29 5.57 12.51
N LEU A 238 3.72 4.36 12.85
CA LEU A 238 3.12 3.09 12.43
C LEU A 238 2.85 2.24 13.68
N ALA A 239 1.60 1.87 13.92
CA ALA A 239 1.26 0.79 14.82
C ALA A 239 1.38 -0.52 14.04
N LEU A 240 2.31 -1.40 14.42
CA LEU A 240 2.70 -2.59 13.66
C LEU A 240 2.40 -3.86 14.49
N PRO A 241 2.37 -5.04 13.85
CA PRO A 241 1.98 -6.28 14.53
C PRO A 241 2.83 -6.67 15.74
N HIS A 242 4.13 -6.35 15.75
CA HIS A 242 5.06 -6.70 16.82
C HIS A 242 5.55 -5.48 17.61
N GLY A 243 5.26 -4.28 17.13
CA GLY A 243 5.73 -3.07 17.78
C GLY A 243 5.26 -1.79 17.13
N THR A 244 6.09 -0.78 17.20
CA THR A 244 5.84 0.53 16.59
C THR A 244 6.97 0.93 15.66
N GLY A 245 6.72 1.92 14.82
CA GLY A 245 7.76 2.48 13.99
C GLY A 245 7.44 3.90 13.56
N VAL A 246 8.44 4.55 12.95
CA VAL A 246 8.29 5.81 12.25
C VAL A 246 8.79 5.62 10.82
N ALA A 247 7.98 6.04 9.85
CA ALA A 247 8.34 6.13 8.45
C ALA A 247 8.58 7.60 8.09
N GLU A 248 9.73 7.90 7.49
CA GLU A 248 10.05 9.17 6.85
C GLU A 248 10.14 8.91 5.34
N VAL A 249 9.39 9.64 4.54
CA VAL A 249 9.25 9.38 3.10
C VAL A 249 9.44 10.67 2.31
N THR A 250 10.40 10.64 1.38
CA THR A 250 10.72 11.78 0.51
C THR A 250 10.62 11.34 -0.94
N PRO A 251 9.88 12.08 -1.80
CA PRO A 251 9.83 11.80 -3.23
C PRO A 251 11.20 11.95 -3.90
N ALA A 252 11.51 10.99 -4.79
CA ALA A 252 12.67 11.01 -5.64
C ALA A 252 12.29 10.50 -7.05
N ASP A 253 13.21 10.64 -8.00
CA ASP A 253 12.94 10.24 -9.38
C ASP A 253 12.77 8.71 -9.51
N GLY A 254 11.57 8.27 -9.87
CA GLY A 254 11.21 6.84 -10.05
C GLY A 254 11.04 6.04 -8.75
N HIS A 255 11.21 6.65 -7.57
CA HIS A 255 11.02 5.97 -6.29
C HIS A 255 10.71 6.96 -5.16
N LEU A 256 10.17 6.46 -4.05
CA LEU A 256 10.22 7.17 -2.78
C LEU A 256 11.46 6.72 -2.01
N GLN A 257 12.25 7.67 -1.52
CA GLN A 257 13.25 7.39 -0.51
C GLN A 257 12.52 7.23 0.83
N ALA A 258 12.61 6.06 1.45
CA ALA A 258 11.99 5.78 2.73
C ALA A 258 13.06 5.48 3.79
N ILE A 259 12.88 6.06 4.98
CA ILE A 259 13.67 5.75 6.18
C ILE A 259 12.70 5.18 7.21
N LEU A 260 12.90 3.91 7.57
CA LEU A 260 12.07 3.21 8.55
C LEU A 260 12.84 3.03 9.86
N ARG A 261 12.26 3.49 10.97
CA ARG A 261 12.72 3.24 12.34
C ARG A 261 11.72 2.30 12.98
N LEU A 262 12.09 1.06 13.19
CA LEU A 262 11.21 0.00 13.69
C LEU A 262 11.71 -0.48 15.05
N THR A 263 10.80 -0.69 16.00
CA THR A 263 11.13 -1.31 17.28
C THR A 263 11.33 -2.82 17.14
N ASP A 264 10.72 -3.43 16.12
CA ASP A 264 10.90 -4.84 15.77
C ASP A 264 11.06 -5.02 14.26
N PHE A 265 12.16 -5.61 13.82
CA PHE A 265 12.45 -5.79 12.40
C PHE A 265 11.59 -6.86 11.71
N ARG A 266 10.87 -7.69 12.45
CA ARG A 266 9.84 -8.59 11.89
C ARG A 266 8.73 -7.82 11.19
N ASP A 267 8.54 -6.57 11.56
CA ASP A 267 7.54 -5.66 10.98
C ASP A 267 7.97 -4.98 9.67
N LEU A 268 9.19 -5.23 9.18
CA LEU A 268 9.71 -4.55 7.99
C LEU A 268 8.80 -4.76 6.76
N ALA A 269 8.36 -5.98 6.50
CA ALA A 269 7.48 -6.27 5.36
C ALA A 269 6.14 -5.53 5.48
N SER A 270 5.52 -5.55 6.66
CA SER A 270 4.27 -4.85 6.94
C SER A 270 4.44 -3.33 6.81
N ALA A 271 5.52 -2.75 7.36
CA ALA A 271 5.81 -1.32 7.25
C ALA A 271 5.97 -0.88 5.78
N VAL A 272 6.72 -1.65 4.98
CA VAL A 272 6.88 -1.40 3.53
C VAL A 272 5.54 -1.49 2.80
N ALA A 273 4.74 -2.53 3.04
CA ALA A 273 3.44 -2.71 2.42
C ALA A 273 2.48 -1.54 2.75
N ARG A 274 2.49 -1.08 4.00
CA ARG A 274 1.68 0.06 4.45
C ARG A 274 2.13 1.38 3.82
N CYS A 275 3.43 1.64 3.72
CA CYS A 275 3.95 2.80 3.01
C CYS A 275 3.57 2.76 1.52
N ARG A 276 3.73 1.62 0.85
CA ARG A 276 3.34 1.46 -0.56
C ARG A 276 1.85 1.75 -0.76
N ARG A 277 1.00 1.22 0.13
CA ARG A 277 -0.46 1.44 0.08
C ARG A 277 -0.82 2.90 0.35
N LEU A 278 -0.20 3.55 1.33
CA LEU A 278 -0.45 4.95 1.65
C LEU A 278 -0.23 5.88 0.45
N PHE A 279 0.85 5.64 -0.31
CA PHE A 279 1.25 6.42 -1.48
C PHE A 279 0.77 5.83 -2.81
N ASP A 280 -0.04 4.76 -2.78
CA ASP A 280 -0.57 4.09 -3.97
C ASP A 280 0.51 3.76 -5.01
N LEU A 281 1.66 3.22 -4.55
CA LEU A 281 2.85 3.03 -5.38
C LEU A 281 2.70 1.91 -6.42
N ASP A 282 1.71 1.04 -6.25
CA ASP A 282 1.47 -0.11 -7.13
C ASP A 282 0.43 0.19 -8.23
N ALA A 283 -0.15 1.39 -8.27
CA ALA A 283 -1.12 1.77 -9.29
C ALA A 283 -0.52 1.75 -10.71
N ASP A 284 -1.32 1.36 -11.70
CA ASP A 284 -1.03 1.50 -13.12
C ASP A 284 -1.58 2.84 -13.63
N SER A 285 -0.82 3.89 -13.41
CA SER A 285 -1.23 5.24 -13.76
C SER A 285 -1.46 5.44 -15.27
N VAL A 286 -0.77 4.70 -16.13
CA VAL A 286 -0.99 4.78 -17.59
C VAL A 286 -2.37 4.22 -17.94
N ALA A 287 -2.73 3.04 -17.39
CA ALA A 287 -4.06 2.46 -17.63
C ALA A 287 -5.19 3.33 -17.06
N VAL A 288 -4.95 3.98 -15.90
CA VAL A 288 -5.89 4.95 -15.32
C VAL A 288 -6.07 6.15 -16.25
N ASP A 289 -4.97 6.78 -16.62
CA ASP A 289 -4.98 8.00 -17.46
C ASP A 289 -5.61 7.72 -18.83
N ASP A 290 -5.31 6.57 -19.45
CA ASP A 290 -5.88 6.17 -20.77
C ASP A 290 -7.42 6.06 -20.71
N VAL A 291 -7.97 5.46 -19.66
CA VAL A 291 -9.44 5.35 -19.51
C VAL A 291 -10.07 6.71 -19.22
N LEU A 292 -9.49 7.51 -18.32
CA LEU A 292 -10.04 8.80 -17.94
C LEU A 292 -9.93 9.84 -19.08
N MET A 293 -8.91 9.76 -19.93
CA MET A 293 -8.79 10.60 -21.12
C MET A 293 -9.84 10.30 -22.19
N ALA A 294 -10.53 9.18 -22.15
CA ALA A 294 -11.65 8.92 -23.06
C ALA A 294 -12.87 9.80 -22.75
N GLU A 295 -12.97 10.38 -21.54
CA GLU A 295 -13.99 11.35 -21.16
C GLU A 295 -13.52 12.77 -21.50
N PRO A 296 -14.17 13.47 -22.46
CA PRO A 296 -13.75 14.81 -22.90
C PRO A 296 -13.61 15.82 -21.76
N ALA A 297 -14.48 15.75 -20.75
CA ALA A 297 -14.47 16.66 -19.61
C ALA A 297 -13.28 16.40 -18.66
N LEU A 298 -12.78 15.18 -18.57
CA LEU A 298 -11.64 14.79 -17.73
C LEU A 298 -10.31 14.94 -18.47
N THR A 299 -10.28 14.90 -19.81
CA THR A 299 -9.06 14.99 -20.63
C THR A 299 -8.15 16.17 -20.23
N PRO A 300 -8.66 17.42 -20.05
CA PRO A 300 -7.81 18.54 -19.65
C PRO A 300 -7.19 18.33 -18.25
N LEU A 301 -7.91 17.70 -17.34
CA LEU A 301 -7.48 17.46 -15.96
C LEU A 301 -6.35 16.42 -15.92
N VAL A 302 -6.53 15.31 -16.65
CA VAL A 302 -5.52 14.26 -16.76
C VAL A 302 -4.24 14.79 -17.44
N ARG A 303 -4.36 15.59 -18.48
CA ARG A 303 -3.19 16.21 -19.13
C ARG A 303 -2.45 17.20 -18.25
N ALA A 304 -3.17 17.94 -17.41
CA ALA A 304 -2.56 18.87 -16.47
C ALA A 304 -1.84 18.14 -15.31
N THR A 305 -2.36 17.01 -14.86
CA THR A 305 -1.83 16.26 -13.72
C THR A 305 -1.83 14.75 -14.05
N PRO A 306 -0.93 14.29 -14.92
CA PRO A 306 -0.86 12.87 -15.27
C PRO A 306 -0.36 12.04 -14.07
N GLY A 307 -0.93 10.85 -13.92
CA GLY A 307 -0.54 9.91 -12.88
C GLY A 307 -0.99 10.30 -11.48
N ILE A 308 -2.15 10.92 -11.36
CA ILE A 308 -2.77 11.19 -10.06
C ILE A 308 -2.91 9.90 -9.26
N ARG A 309 -2.77 9.98 -7.93
CA ARG A 309 -2.80 8.84 -7.03
C ARG A 309 -3.93 8.96 -6.01
N VAL A 310 -4.48 7.82 -5.60
CA VAL A 310 -5.47 7.77 -4.50
C VAL A 310 -4.73 7.53 -3.18
N PRO A 311 -4.68 8.52 -2.27
CA PRO A 311 -4.02 8.34 -0.99
C PRO A 311 -4.67 7.20 -0.20
N GLY A 312 -3.92 6.15 0.11
CA GLY A 312 -4.39 5.05 0.94
C GLY A 312 -4.37 5.36 2.45
N ALA A 313 -4.34 4.31 3.24
CA ALA A 313 -4.13 4.38 4.69
C ALA A 313 -3.11 3.35 5.13
N VAL A 314 -2.36 3.64 6.20
CA VAL A 314 -1.47 2.65 6.83
C VAL A 314 -2.25 1.73 7.76
N ASP A 315 -3.37 2.22 8.30
CA ASP A 315 -4.26 1.51 9.20
C ASP A 315 -5.72 1.85 8.87
N GLY A 316 -6.55 0.81 8.67
CA GLY A 316 -7.94 0.99 8.27
C GLY A 316 -8.81 1.51 9.41
N ASP A 317 -8.53 1.07 10.64
CA ASP A 317 -9.27 1.47 11.83
C ASP A 317 -9.05 2.95 12.14
N GLU A 318 -7.77 3.39 12.11
CA GLU A 318 -7.43 4.82 12.20
C GLU A 318 -8.22 5.64 11.18
N LEU A 319 -8.23 5.17 9.92
CA LEU A 319 -8.93 5.92 8.85
C LEU A 319 -10.43 6.00 9.09
N ALA A 320 -11.07 4.90 9.51
CA ALA A 320 -12.52 4.89 9.79
C ALA A 320 -12.87 5.84 10.94
N VAL A 321 -12.10 5.83 12.03
CA VAL A 321 -12.25 6.78 13.13
C VAL A 321 -12.11 8.22 12.64
N ARG A 322 -11.05 8.51 11.87
CA ARG A 322 -10.83 9.85 11.28
C ARG A 322 -11.94 10.28 10.33
N ALA A 323 -12.53 9.34 9.57
CA ALA A 323 -13.67 9.63 8.69
C ALA A 323 -14.91 10.09 9.49
N VAL A 324 -15.21 9.42 10.62
CA VAL A 324 -16.30 9.84 11.52
C VAL A 324 -15.99 11.19 12.20
N LEU A 325 -14.73 11.44 12.61
CA LEU A 325 -14.31 12.74 13.15
C LEU A 325 -14.51 13.87 12.13
N GLY A 326 -14.33 13.57 10.85
CA GLY A 326 -14.46 14.52 9.74
C GLY A 326 -15.88 14.82 9.27
N GLN A 327 -16.89 14.07 9.76
CA GLN A 327 -18.27 14.30 9.34
C GLN A 327 -18.76 15.72 9.71
N GLN A 328 -19.27 16.45 8.71
CA GLN A 328 -19.91 17.77 8.89
C GLN A 328 -19.01 18.83 9.57
N VAL A 329 -17.70 18.71 9.46
CA VAL A 329 -16.73 19.68 9.98
C VAL A 329 -15.60 19.93 8.97
N SER A 330 -14.91 21.07 9.10
CA SER A 330 -13.73 21.34 8.26
C SER A 330 -12.60 20.36 8.56
N VAL A 331 -11.72 20.13 7.57
CA VAL A 331 -10.52 19.30 7.72
C VAL A 331 -9.66 19.76 8.90
N ALA A 332 -9.50 21.08 9.08
CA ALA A 332 -8.77 21.65 10.20
C ALA A 332 -9.41 21.33 11.57
N ALA A 333 -10.75 21.36 11.66
CA ALA A 333 -11.45 20.98 12.90
C ALA A 333 -11.30 19.48 13.19
N ALA A 334 -11.47 18.61 12.18
CA ALA A 334 -11.26 17.18 12.32
C ALA A 334 -9.85 16.84 12.80
N ARG A 335 -8.81 17.49 12.23
CA ARG A 335 -7.41 17.33 12.66
C ARG A 335 -7.20 17.68 14.12
N ARG A 336 -7.78 18.81 14.60
CA ARG A 336 -7.66 19.22 16.01
C ARG A 336 -8.31 18.21 16.96
N VAL A 337 -9.45 17.65 16.58
CA VAL A 337 -10.10 16.61 17.38
C VAL A 337 -9.29 15.34 17.39
N ALA A 338 -8.80 14.90 16.24
CA ALA A 338 -7.92 13.72 16.13
C ALA A 338 -6.64 13.89 16.96
N ALA A 339 -6.00 15.06 16.92
CA ALA A 339 -4.80 15.35 17.73
C ALA A 339 -5.09 15.25 19.23
N ARG A 340 -6.26 15.71 19.70
CA ARG A 340 -6.66 15.55 21.11
C ARG A 340 -6.85 14.09 21.48
N LEU A 341 -7.43 13.26 20.60
CA LEU A 341 -7.56 11.82 20.86
C LEU A 341 -6.19 11.15 20.92
N VAL A 342 -5.28 11.52 20.03
CA VAL A 342 -3.89 11.01 20.03
C VAL A 342 -3.19 11.33 21.35
N GLN A 343 -3.29 12.57 21.83
CA GLN A 343 -2.67 12.98 23.09
C GLN A 343 -3.30 12.29 24.31
N ALA A 344 -4.61 12.05 24.30
CA ALA A 344 -5.32 11.47 25.43
C ALA A 344 -5.20 9.93 25.49
N TYR A 345 -5.20 9.26 24.35
CA TYR A 345 -5.36 7.80 24.27
C TYR A 345 -4.32 7.11 23.37
N GLY A 346 -3.51 7.86 22.63
CA GLY A 346 -2.43 7.31 21.81
C GLY A 346 -1.29 6.76 22.66
N LYS A 347 -0.67 5.68 22.22
CA LYS A 347 0.52 5.14 22.88
C LYS A 347 1.74 6.02 22.50
N PRO A 348 2.50 6.56 23.47
CA PRO A 348 3.75 7.25 23.18
C PRO A 348 4.75 6.33 22.46
N LEU A 349 5.55 6.91 21.56
CA LEU A 349 6.67 6.23 20.94
C LEU A 349 7.87 6.21 21.89
N ASP A 350 8.56 5.09 21.99
CA ASP A 350 9.78 4.96 22.78
C ASP A 350 10.90 5.88 22.24
N THR A 351 10.90 6.11 20.93
CA THR A 351 11.85 7.00 20.25
C THR A 351 11.10 7.93 19.30
N PRO A 352 10.64 9.11 19.79
CA PRO A 352 10.01 10.11 18.95
C PRO A 352 10.95 10.62 17.83
N VAL A 353 10.36 11.01 16.68
CA VAL A 353 11.12 11.60 15.56
C VAL A 353 10.43 12.90 15.17
N ALA A 354 11.10 14.01 15.39
CA ALA A 354 10.56 15.37 15.17
C ALA A 354 9.18 15.54 15.83
N GLY A 355 8.14 15.97 15.13
CA GLY A 355 6.79 16.14 15.67
C GLY A 355 5.98 14.83 15.81
N VAL A 356 6.53 13.68 15.45
CA VAL A 356 5.87 12.36 15.55
C VAL A 356 6.23 11.73 16.90
N THR A 357 5.30 11.72 17.83
CA THR A 357 5.51 11.37 19.25
C THR A 357 4.65 10.20 19.75
N HIS A 358 3.57 9.88 19.06
CA HIS A 358 2.61 8.84 19.43
C HIS A 358 2.24 7.97 18.22
N VAL A 359 1.67 6.80 18.45
CA VAL A 359 0.82 6.11 17.48
C VAL A 359 -0.65 6.45 17.73
N PHE A 360 -1.48 6.32 16.69
CA PHE A 360 -2.92 6.54 16.81
C PHE A 360 -3.51 5.54 17.84
N PRO A 361 -4.52 5.93 18.64
CA PRO A 361 -5.17 5.01 19.59
C PRO A 361 -5.73 3.78 18.87
N THR A 362 -5.56 2.60 19.46
CA THR A 362 -6.17 1.37 18.95
C THR A 362 -7.68 1.38 19.10
N SER A 363 -8.38 0.58 18.30
CA SER A 363 -9.84 0.41 18.40
C SER A 363 -10.26 -0.08 19.77
N ASP A 364 -9.47 -0.97 20.41
CA ASP A 364 -9.71 -1.43 21.80
C ASP A 364 -9.64 -0.28 22.80
N ALA A 365 -8.59 0.56 22.69
CA ALA A 365 -8.45 1.71 23.57
C ALA A 365 -9.63 2.70 23.43
N LEU A 366 -10.05 2.97 22.17
CA LEU A 366 -11.18 3.88 21.90
C LEU A 366 -12.53 3.29 22.28
N ALA A 367 -12.73 1.98 22.16
CA ALA A 367 -13.96 1.31 22.57
C ALA A 367 -14.15 1.33 24.11
N ALA A 368 -13.05 1.42 24.86
CA ALA A 368 -13.08 1.54 26.32
C ALA A 368 -13.33 2.98 26.82
N VAL A 369 -13.30 3.98 25.94
CA VAL A 369 -13.55 5.39 26.29
C VAL A 369 -15.03 5.63 26.51
N ASP A 370 -15.39 6.34 27.59
CA ASP A 370 -16.76 6.82 27.78
C ASP A 370 -17.18 7.65 26.57
N PRO A 371 -18.28 7.31 25.88
CA PRO A 371 -18.77 8.07 24.73
C PRO A 371 -18.87 9.57 24.96
N ALA A 372 -19.22 10.00 26.18
CA ALA A 372 -19.32 11.40 26.54
C ALA A 372 -17.98 12.15 26.54
N ALA A 373 -16.84 11.44 26.61
CA ALA A 373 -15.51 12.03 26.55
C ALA A 373 -15.08 12.42 25.12
N PHE A 374 -15.75 11.91 24.08
CA PHE A 374 -15.47 12.34 22.72
C PHE A 374 -15.97 13.78 22.49
N PRO A 375 -15.09 14.71 22.03
CA PRO A 375 -15.44 16.12 21.89
C PRO A 375 -16.28 16.38 20.61
N MET A 376 -17.46 15.79 20.56
CA MET A 376 -18.41 15.87 19.45
C MET A 376 -19.86 15.73 19.93
N PRO A 377 -20.89 16.08 19.11
CA PRO A 377 -22.30 15.94 19.48
C PRO A 377 -22.67 14.48 19.82
N ALA A 378 -23.62 14.30 20.77
CA ALA A 378 -24.02 13.00 21.32
C ALA A 378 -24.39 11.95 20.25
N ARG A 379 -25.02 12.36 19.13
CA ARG A 379 -25.29 11.43 18.01
C ARG A 379 -24.01 10.83 17.45
N ARG A 380 -22.97 11.64 17.22
CA ARG A 380 -21.68 11.20 16.69
C ARG A 380 -20.85 10.44 17.73
N GLN A 381 -21.02 10.74 19.03
CA GLN A 381 -20.43 9.94 20.11
C GLN A 381 -20.93 8.50 20.05
N ARG A 382 -22.25 8.29 19.84
CA ARG A 382 -22.82 6.94 19.66
C ARG A 382 -22.30 6.25 18.40
N THR A 383 -22.22 6.97 17.29
CA THR A 383 -21.62 6.44 16.05
C THR A 383 -20.18 6.00 16.27
N MET A 384 -19.37 6.82 16.94
CA MET A 384 -17.97 6.53 17.24
C MET A 384 -17.82 5.30 18.13
N HIS A 385 -18.61 5.24 19.19
CA HIS A 385 -18.60 4.09 20.12
C HIS A 385 -18.99 2.79 19.41
N GLU A 386 -20.06 2.78 18.62
CA GLU A 386 -20.48 1.58 17.87
C GLU A 386 -19.42 1.16 16.84
N LEU A 387 -18.80 2.13 16.12
CA LEU A 387 -17.70 1.86 15.18
C LEU A 387 -16.53 1.19 15.89
N THR A 388 -16.03 1.82 16.97
CA THR A 388 -14.85 1.31 17.70
C THR A 388 -15.13 -0.03 18.37
N ALA A 389 -16.34 -0.27 18.89
CA ALA A 389 -16.75 -1.54 19.45
C ALA A 389 -16.80 -2.67 18.39
N ARG A 390 -17.27 -2.39 17.18
CA ARG A 390 -17.26 -3.39 16.09
C ARG A 390 -15.85 -3.70 15.60
N LEU A 391 -14.98 -2.69 15.52
CA LEU A 391 -13.57 -2.87 15.14
C LEU A 391 -12.84 -3.70 16.21
N ALA A 392 -12.89 -3.30 17.46
CA ALA A 392 -12.26 -4.02 18.60
C ALA A 392 -12.78 -5.46 18.73
N GLY A 393 -14.08 -5.67 18.56
CA GLY A 393 -14.70 -7.00 18.59
C GLY A 393 -14.47 -7.85 17.35
N GLY A 394 -13.77 -7.34 16.32
CA GLY A 394 -13.46 -8.04 15.06
C GLY A 394 -14.66 -8.33 14.16
N ARG A 395 -15.83 -7.73 14.45
CA ARG A 395 -17.02 -7.82 13.58
C ARG A 395 -16.86 -7.01 12.31
N LEU A 396 -16.22 -5.86 12.38
CA LEU A 396 -15.81 -5.07 11.24
C LEU A 396 -14.29 -5.20 11.10
N ARG A 397 -13.82 -5.57 9.92
CA ARG A 397 -12.39 -5.68 9.60
C ARG A 397 -12.06 -4.78 8.42
N LEU A 398 -11.06 -3.93 8.60
CA LEU A 398 -10.58 -2.98 7.59
C LEU A 398 -9.15 -3.31 7.13
N ASP A 399 -8.78 -4.59 7.19
CA ASP A 399 -7.50 -5.06 6.68
C ASP A 399 -7.47 -5.07 5.12
N PRO A 400 -6.27 -5.12 4.51
CA PRO A 400 -6.15 -5.03 3.04
C PRO A 400 -6.82 -6.18 2.27
N GLY A 401 -7.17 -7.27 2.95
CA GLY A 401 -7.86 -8.42 2.38
C GLY A 401 -9.37 -8.44 2.61
N ALA A 402 -9.92 -7.43 3.28
CA ALA A 402 -11.35 -7.38 3.57
C ALA A 402 -12.21 -7.35 2.29
N ASP A 403 -13.41 -7.92 2.36
CA ASP A 403 -14.38 -7.83 1.28
C ASP A 403 -15.02 -6.45 1.24
N ARG A 404 -14.84 -5.74 0.13
CA ARG A 404 -15.27 -4.34 -0.02
C ARG A 404 -16.79 -4.17 0.13
N ALA A 405 -17.58 -5.12 -0.42
CA ALA A 405 -19.03 -5.05 -0.35
C ALA A 405 -19.55 -5.39 1.07
N GLU A 406 -18.89 -6.34 1.75
CA GLU A 406 -19.20 -6.67 3.13
C GLU A 406 -18.90 -5.51 4.07
N VAL A 407 -17.72 -4.89 3.93
CA VAL A 407 -17.32 -3.71 4.69
C VAL A 407 -18.31 -2.55 4.51
N GLU A 408 -18.78 -2.31 3.28
CA GLU A 408 -19.80 -1.28 3.04
C GLU A 408 -21.09 -1.55 3.78
N ARG A 409 -21.59 -2.81 3.73
CA ARG A 409 -22.81 -3.20 4.46
C ARG A 409 -22.65 -3.05 5.96
N GLU A 410 -21.51 -3.51 6.52
CA GLU A 410 -21.21 -3.40 7.96
C GLU A 410 -21.08 -1.95 8.42
N LEU A 411 -20.43 -1.09 7.63
CA LEU A 411 -20.30 0.33 7.93
C LEU A 411 -21.65 1.04 7.87
N THR A 412 -22.44 0.83 6.82
CA THR A 412 -23.75 1.48 6.66
C THR A 412 -24.80 0.99 7.66
N ALA A 413 -24.60 -0.19 8.23
CA ALA A 413 -25.41 -0.68 9.35
C ALA A 413 -25.15 0.05 10.70
N ILE A 414 -24.09 0.89 10.78
CA ILE A 414 -23.82 1.71 11.96
C ILE A 414 -24.63 3.01 11.87
N PRO A 415 -25.50 3.30 12.84
CA PRO A 415 -26.27 4.54 12.84
C PRO A 415 -25.36 5.78 12.78
N GLY A 416 -25.55 6.61 11.76
CA GLY A 416 -24.73 7.81 11.51
C GLY A 416 -23.58 7.63 10.52
N ILE A 417 -23.38 6.43 10.01
CA ILE A 417 -22.48 6.19 8.86
C ILE A 417 -23.35 6.00 7.61
N GLY A 418 -23.26 6.95 6.68
CA GLY A 418 -23.93 6.91 5.38
C GLY A 418 -23.00 6.44 4.26
N SER A 419 -23.55 6.42 3.02
CA SER A 419 -22.84 6.03 1.78
C SER A 419 -21.52 6.78 1.59
N TRP A 420 -21.50 8.10 1.88
CA TRP A 420 -20.28 8.90 1.78
C TRP A 420 -19.15 8.40 2.68
N THR A 421 -19.45 8.18 3.98
CA THR A 421 -18.41 7.72 4.93
C THR A 421 -17.94 6.31 4.61
N ALA A 422 -18.88 5.40 4.29
CA ALA A 422 -18.56 4.03 3.89
C ALA A 422 -17.74 3.98 2.60
N GLY A 423 -18.12 4.76 1.58
CA GLY A 423 -17.37 4.89 0.33
C GLY A 423 -15.96 5.47 0.54
N TYR A 424 -15.83 6.52 1.38
CA TYR A 424 -14.52 7.10 1.72
C TYR A 424 -13.60 6.10 2.41
N VAL A 425 -14.13 5.30 3.35
CA VAL A 425 -13.36 4.23 4.02
C VAL A 425 -12.97 3.15 3.01
N ARG A 426 -13.87 2.70 2.13
CA ARG A 426 -13.56 1.73 1.06
C ARG A 426 -12.44 2.24 0.16
N MET A 427 -12.58 3.46 -0.34
CA MET A 427 -11.60 4.07 -1.24
C MET A 427 -10.21 4.10 -0.60
N ARG A 428 -10.10 4.58 0.63
CA ARG A 428 -8.82 4.87 1.26
C ARG A 428 -8.24 3.74 2.10
N ALA A 429 -9.06 3.04 2.90
CA ALA A 429 -8.58 1.94 3.74
C ALA A 429 -8.40 0.65 2.96
N LEU A 430 -9.33 0.35 2.03
CA LEU A 430 -9.31 -0.88 1.24
C LEU A 430 -8.73 -0.70 -0.16
N SER A 431 -8.21 0.49 -0.48
CA SER A 431 -7.66 0.84 -1.79
C SER A 431 -8.63 0.47 -2.92
N ASP A 432 -9.91 0.82 -2.75
CA ASP A 432 -10.92 0.57 -3.77
C ASP A 432 -10.77 1.60 -4.91
N PRO A 433 -10.40 1.19 -6.12
CA PRO A 433 -10.16 2.12 -7.22
C PRO A 433 -11.45 2.64 -7.83
N ASP A 434 -12.60 2.05 -7.49
CA ASP A 434 -13.87 2.26 -8.19
C ASP A 434 -14.98 2.81 -7.28
N VAL A 435 -14.66 3.85 -6.52
CA VAL A 435 -15.61 4.60 -5.69
C VAL A 435 -15.84 6.00 -6.24
N LEU A 436 -17.09 6.43 -6.33
CA LEU A 436 -17.48 7.83 -6.54
C LEU A 436 -18.30 8.30 -5.35
N LEU A 437 -17.89 9.39 -4.73
CA LEU A 437 -18.63 10.08 -3.66
C LEU A 437 -19.47 11.20 -4.28
N ALA A 438 -20.52 10.84 -5.03
CA ALA A 438 -21.30 11.80 -5.82
C ALA A 438 -21.95 12.90 -4.97
N ASP A 439 -22.22 12.64 -3.69
CA ASP A 439 -22.77 13.63 -2.74
C ASP A 439 -21.69 14.47 -2.05
N ASP A 440 -20.40 14.21 -2.29
CA ASP A 440 -19.31 15.01 -1.73
C ASP A 440 -19.30 16.42 -2.30
N LEU A 441 -19.19 17.42 -1.43
CA LEU A 441 -19.24 18.82 -1.84
C LEU A 441 -18.09 19.18 -2.79
N GLY A 442 -16.87 18.69 -2.52
CA GLY A 442 -15.72 18.91 -3.38
C GLY A 442 -15.87 18.22 -4.73
N VAL A 443 -16.42 17.00 -4.76
CA VAL A 443 -16.74 16.31 -6.02
C VAL A 443 -17.77 17.08 -6.82
N ARG A 444 -18.85 17.55 -6.20
CA ARG A 444 -19.90 18.35 -6.88
C ARG A 444 -19.34 19.67 -7.44
N HIS A 445 -18.48 20.34 -6.70
CA HIS A 445 -17.81 21.55 -7.20
C HIS A 445 -16.89 21.23 -8.39
N GLY A 446 -16.10 20.13 -8.30
CA GLY A 446 -15.27 19.70 -9.40
C GLY A 446 -16.06 19.33 -10.65
N LEU A 447 -17.18 18.61 -10.49
CA LEU A 447 -18.11 18.28 -11.58
C LEU A 447 -18.68 19.54 -12.25
N ALA A 448 -19.17 20.51 -11.47
CA ALA A 448 -19.67 21.78 -12.00
C ALA A 448 -18.61 22.51 -12.84
N ARG A 449 -17.37 22.56 -12.38
CA ARG A 449 -16.25 23.21 -13.08
C ARG A 449 -15.81 22.45 -14.32
N ALA A 450 -15.97 21.13 -14.33
CA ALA A 450 -15.72 20.30 -15.50
C ALA A 450 -16.89 20.32 -16.52
N GLY A 451 -17.96 21.05 -16.23
CA GLY A 451 -19.16 21.10 -17.08
C GLY A 451 -19.98 19.79 -17.05
N LEU A 452 -19.84 19.01 -15.97
CA LEU A 452 -20.53 17.74 -15.76
C LEU A 452 -21.74 17.90 -14.82
N PRO A 453 -22.73 16.97 -14.88
CA PRO A 453 -23.88 17.00 -13.98
C PRO A 453 -23.47 16.93 -12.51
N THR A 454 -24.11 17.74 -11.66
CA THR A 454 -23.87 17.83 -10.21
C THR A 454 -24.93 17.11 -9.37
N ASP A 455 -26.04 16.70 -9.98
CA ASP A 455 -26.99 15.80 -9.36
C ASP A 455 -26.39 14.43 -9.17
N SER A 456 -26.59 13.82 -8.00
CA SER A 456 -25.91 12.58 -7.59
C SER A 456 -26.23 11.41 -8.53
N ALA A 457 -27.46 11.29 -9.00
CA ALA A 457 -27.88 10.21 -9.90
C ALA A 457 -27.26 10.40 -11.29
N ALA A 458 -27.39 11.61 -11.87
CA ALA A 458 -26.82 11.94 -13.18
C ALA A 458 -25.27 11.88 -13.17
N ALA A 459 -24.62 12.33 -12.09
CA ALA A 459 -23.18 12.21 -11.92
C ALA A 459 -22.73 10.74 -11.86
N THR A 460 -23.49 9.88 -11.19
CA THR A 460 -23.22 8.43 -11.12
C THR A 460 -23.36 7.77 -12.47
N GLU A 461 -24.35 8.15 -13.27
CA GLU A 461 -24.57 7.64 -14.64
C GLU A 461 -23.40 8.01 -15.57
N VAL A 462 -22.98 9.26 -15.57
CA VAL A 462 -21.80 9.69 -16.35
C VAL A 462 -20.53 8.95 -15.90
N ALA A 463 -20.36 8.76 -14.60
CA ALA A 463 -19.19 8.09 -14.05
C ALA A 463 -19.12 6.57 -14.33
N GLU A 464 -20.15 5.96 -14.90
CA GLU A 464 -20.06 4.55 -15.35
C GLU A 464 -18.98 4.38 -16.45
N ALA A 465 -18.75 5.41 -17.27
CA ALA A 465 -17.69 5.40 -18.28
C ALA A 465 -16.27 5.45 -17.68
N TRP A 466 -16.14 5.85 -16.42
CA TRP A 466 -14.82 5.97 -15.74
C TRP A 466 -14.40 4.68 -15.03
N ARG A 467 -15.23 3.66 -15.03
CA ARG A 467 -14.90 2.36 -14.44
C ARG A 467 -13.71 1.71 -15.13
N PRO A 468 -12.85 1.07 -14.35
CA PRO A 468 -12.92 0.82 -12.89
C PRO A 468 -12.15 1.86 -12.05
N TRP A 469 -11.99 3.11 -12.53
CA TRP A 469 -11.10 4.11 -12.00
C TRP A 469 -11.78 5.35 -11.39
N ARG A 470 -13.04 5.21 -10.95
CA ARG A 470 -13.83 6.34 -10.42
C ARG A 470 -13.17 7.05 -9.23
N SER A 471 -12.40 6.33 -8.40
CA SER A 471 -11.65 6.94 -7.29
C SER A 471 -10.56 7.90 -7.79
N TYR A 472 -9.92 7.60 -8.92
CA TYR A 472 -8.91 8.46 -9.54
C TYR A 472 -9.56 9.67 -10.22
N ALA A 473 -10.67 9.46 -10.94
CA ALA A 473 -11.46 10.56 -11.50
C ALA A 473 -11.88 11.55 -10.40
N GLN A 474 -12.31 11.03 -9.25
CA GLN A 474 -12.66 11.85 -8.07
C GLN A 474 -11.48 12.65 -7.55
N MET A 475 -10.26 12.11 -7.56
CA MET A 475 -9.06 12.86 -7.16
C MET A 475 -8.80 14.05 -8.08
N HIS A 476 -8.99 13.90 -9.40
CA HIS A 476 -8.94 15.03 -10.36
C HIS A 476 -10.01 16.07 -10.05
N LEU A 477 -11.24 15.66 -9.76
CA LEU A 477 -12.33 16.58 -9.41
C LEU A 477 -12.05 17.33 -8.10
N TRP A 478 -11.49 16.67 -7.09
CA TRP A 478 -11.08 17.32 -5.84
C TRP A 478 -9.93 18.33 -6.07
N ALA A 479 -8.95 17.97 -6.89
CA ALA A 479 -7.86 18.89 -7.26
C ALA A 479 -8.40 20.13 -7.97
N LEU A 480 -9.31 19.94 -8.94
CA LEU A 480 -9.98 21.03 -9.66
C LEU A 480 -10.78 21.93 -8.70
N ALA A 481 -11.52 21.38 -7.74
CA ALA A 481 -12.29 22.14 -6.77
C ALA A 481 -11.40 22.97 -5.82
N ALA A 482 -10.18 22.51 -5.52
CA ALA A 482 -9.28 23.18 -4.58
C ALA A 482 -8.59 24.44 -5.15
N THR A 483 -8.46 24.57 -6.46
CA THR A 483 -7.76 25.70 -7.11
C THR A 483 -8.40 27.08 -6.86
N GLU A 484 -9.65 27.17 -6.42
CA GLU A 484 -10.32 28.45 -6.10
C GLU A 484 -10.13 28.94 -4.66
N THR A 485 -9.81 28.05 -3.73
CA THR A 485 -9.65 28.46 -2.33
C THR A 485 -8.37 29.26 -2.08
N ASP A 486 -7.40 29.17 -2.99
CA ASP A 486 -6.17 29.98 -2.94
C ASP A 486 -6.32 31.36 -3.62
N ASP A 487 -7.09 31.45 -4.72
CA ASP A 487 -7.28 32.74 -5.45
C ASP A 487 -8.17 33.76 -4.70
N THR A 488 -9.00 33.31 -3.75
CA THR A 488 -9.86 34.18 -2.95
C THR A 488 -9.24 34.62 -1.63
N ARG A 489 -8.00 34.25 -1.33
CA ARG A 489 -7.26 34.61 -0.13
C ARG A 489 -5.95 35.39 -0.40
N GLY A 490 -5.72 35.80 -1.65
CA GLY A 490 -4.62 36.68 -2.06
C GLY A 490 -4.94 38.16 -1.88
#